data_04308a30ff0a21c636826130a8bd7c3f
#
_entry.id   04308a30ff0a21c636826130a8bd7c3f
#
_cell.length_a   1.000
_cell.length_b   1.000
_cell.length_c   1.000
_cell.angle_alpha   90.00
_cell.angle_beta   90.00
_cell.angle_gamma   90.00
#
_symmetry.space_group_name_H-M   'P 1'
#
loop_
_entity.id
_entity.type
_entity.pdbx_description
1 polymer ?
#
loop_
_entity_poly.entity_id
_entity_poly.type
_entity_poly.pdbx_seq_one_letter_code
_entity_poly.pdbx_strand_id
1 'polypeptide(L)'
;MPTRDEPSRDSLLQGTLDLLVLRVLAVGPHHGHGIALAIQARSGQTLLVDHGSLYPALQRIEQRGWIKGAWGKSDNNRRARFYSLTALGRKQLTIEADRWNRLVESIARVMEPGHTPENA
;
A
#
# COMPACT_ATOMS: atom_id res chain seq x y z
N MET A 1 19.78 19.08 8.33
CA MET A 1 19.56 17.95 9.15
C MET A 1 18.28 17.26 8.85
N PRO A 2 18.31 16.03 8.56
CA PRO A 2 17.08 15.34 8.23
C PRO A 2 16.23 15.27 9.48
N THR A 3 14.97 15.44 9.28
CA THR A 3 14.08 15.39 10.39
C THR A 3 13.94 13.94 10.75
N ARG A 4 13.71 13.67 11.99
CA ARG A 4 13.55 12.33 12.43
C ARG A 4 12.33 11.75 11.81
N ASP A 5 11.40 12.55 11.38
CA ASP A 5 10.16 12.05 10.87
C ASP A 5 10.32 11.37 9.53
N GLU A 6 11.27 11.75 8.75
CA GLU A 6 11.40 11.14 7.44
C GLU A 6 11.71 9.67 7.45
N PRO A 7 12.67 9.19 8.21
CA PRO A 7 12.87 7.75 8.29
C PRO A 7 11.66 7.03 8.90
N SER A 8 11.02 7.67 9.87
CA SER A 8 9.85 7.07 10.49
C SER A 8 8.70 6.98 9.52
N ARG A 9 8.53 8.00 8.70
CA ARG A 9 7.48 8.02 7.73
C ARG A 9 7.69 6.93 6.69
N ASP A 10 8.92 6.74 6.23
CA ASP A 10 9.22 5.72 5.27
C ASP A 10 8.97 4.33 5.86
N SER A 11 9.33 4.13 7.12
CA SER A 11 9.10 2.86 7.78
C SER A 11 7.62 2.57 7.95
N LEU A 12 6.84 3.59 8.25
CA LEU A 12 5.41 3.42 8.39
C LEU A 12 4.80 3.09 7.04
N LEU A 13 5.25 3.77 6.00
CA LEU A 13 4.71 3.54 4.68
C LEU A 13 5.04 2.17 4.14
N GLN A 14 6.14 1.58 4.58
CA GLN A 14 6.54 0.31 4.00
C GLN A 14 5.49 -0.78 4.17
N GLY A 15 5.00 -0.99 5.37
CA GLY A 15 3.94 -1.97 5.59
C GLY A 15 2.62 -1.55 5.00
N THR A 16 2.33 -0.26 5.04
CA THR A 16 1.10 0.29 4.51
C THR A 16 1.11 0.23 2.98
N LEU A 17 2.27 0.47 2.38
CA LEU A 17 2.40 0.47 0.93
C LEU A 17 2.06 -0.90 0.33
N ASP A 18 2.52 -1.97 0.96
CA ASP A 18 2.21 -3.31 0.49
C ASP A 18 0.70 -3.52 0.46
N LEU A 19 0.00 -3.11 1.51
CA LEU A 19 -1.45 -3.21 1.58
C LEU A 19 -2.11 -2.41 0.46
N LEU A 20 -1.64 -1.19 0.22
CA LEU A 20 -2.23 -0.33 -0.80
C LEU A 20 -2.03 -0.90 -2.21
N VAL A 21 -0.86 -1.47 -2.47
CA VAL A 21 -0.59 -2.10 -3.76
C VAL A 21 -1.54 -3.28 -3.98
N LEU A 22 -1.69 -4.13 -2.97
CA LEU A 22 -2.59 -5.27 -3.09
C LEU A 22 -4.02 -4.81 -3.34
N ARG A 23 -4.45 -3.75 -2.66
CA ARG A 23 -5.80 -3.24 -2.83
C ARG A 23 -6.04 -2.68 -4.22
N VAL A 24 -5.08 -1.95 -4.76
CA VAL A 24 -5.20 -1.40 -6.11
C VAL A 24 -5.31 -2.54 -7.12
N LEU A 25 -4.48 -3.57 -6.96
CA LEU A 25 -4.47 -4.68 -7.90
C LEU A 25 -5.68 -5.59 -7.77
N ALA A 26 -6.43 -5.48 -6.67
CA ALA A 26 -7.67 -6.26 -6.53
C ALA A 26 -8.72 -5.84 -7.55
N VAL A 27 -8.62 -4.63 -8.08
CA VAL A 27 -9.55 -4.13 -9.06
C VAL A 27 -9.17 -4.56 -10.48
N GLY A 28 -7.89 -4.75 -10.72
CA GLY A 28 -7.42 -5.17 -12.05
C GLY A 28 -5.93 -4.91 -12.19
N PRO A 29 -5.34 -5.38 -13.27
CA PRO A 29 -3.91 -5.22 -13.48
C PRO A 29 -3.50 -3.77 -13.72
N HIS A 30 -2.31 -3.43 -13.24
CA HIS A 30 -1.73 -2.10 -13.45
C HIS A 30 -0.21 -2.24 -13.57
N HIS A 31 0.41 -1.34 -14.34
CA HIS A 31 1.86 -1.23 -14.31
C HIS A 31 2.24 -0.36 -13.10
N GLY A 32 3.54 -0.31 -12.78
CA GLY A 32 3.99 0.35 -11.56
C GLY A 32 3.57 1.80 -11.45
N HIS A 33 3.75 2.57 -12.51
CA HIS A 33 3.35 3.99 -12.49
C HIS A 33 1.83 4.10 -12.29
N GLY A 34 1.07 3.23 -12.91
CA GLY A 34 -0.38 3.22 -12.75
C GLY A 34 -0.80 2.91 -11.32
N ILE A 35 -0.06 2.04 -10.62
CA ILE A 35 -0.33 1.75 -9.22
C ILE A 35 -0.13 3.02 -8.38
N ALA A 36 0.98 3.72 -8.62
CA ALA A 36 1.26 4.96 -7.88
C ALA A 36 0.18 6.01 -8.12
N LEU A 37 -0.24 6.17 -9.37
CA LEU A 37 -1.29 7.13 -9.71
C LEU A 37 -2.63 6.75 -9.08
N ALA A 38 -2.95 5.45 -9.04
CA ALA A 38 -4.19 4.99 -8.44
C ALA A 38 -4.21 5.26 -6.94
N ILE A 39 -3.11 5.03 -6.25
CA ILE A 39 -3.01 5.31 -4.82
C ILE A 39 -3.19 6.81 -4.58
N GLN A 40 -2.53 7.62 -5.38
CA GLN A 40 -2.63 9.06 -5.24
C GLN A 40 -4.07 9.52 -5.46
N ALA A 41 -4.70 9.09 -6.52
CA ALA A 41 -6.05 9.50 -6.86
C ALA A 41 -7.07 9.01 -5.81
N ARG A 42 -6.97 7.75 -5.41
CA ARG A 42 -7.94 7.18 -4.48
C ARG A 42 -7.79 7.71 -3.06
N SER A 43 -6.64 8.25 -2.73
CA SER A 43 -6.43 8.87 -1.41
C SER A 43 -6.82 10.35 -1.41
N GLY A 44 -7.43 10.86 -2.47
CA GLY A 44 -7.75 12.28 -2.56
C GLY A 44 -6.51 13.13 -2.69
N GLN A 45 -5.51 12.65 -3.39
CA GLN A 45 -4.24 13.33 -3.63
C GLN A 45 -3.40 13.53 -2.36
N THR A 46 -3.70 12.77 -1.31
CA THR A 46 -2.97 12.95 -0.05
C THR A 46 -1.80 11.98 0.12
N LEU A 47 -1.84 10.83 -0.56
CA LEU A 47 -0.75 9.87 -0.47
C LEU A 47 0.03 9.86 -1.78
N LEU A 48 1.29 10.30 -1.70
CA LEU A 48 2.17 10.30 -2.85
C LEU A 48 3.15 9.17 -2.67
N VAL A 49 3.28 8.33 -3.68
CA VAL A 49 4.16 7.17 -3.60
C VAL A 49 5.29 7.40 -4.58
N ASP A 50 6.50 7.47 -4.07
CA ASP A 50 7.64 7.64 -4.95
C ASP A 50 8.10 6.28 -5.49
N HIS A 51 8.76 6.32 -6.63
CA HIS A 51 9.17 5.08 -7.29
C HIS A 51 10.28 4.37 -6.53
N GLY A 52 11.04 5.12 -5.73
CA GLY A 52 12.09 4.52 -4.92
C GLY A 52 11.55 3.57 -3.86
N SER A 53 10.34 3.80 -3.38
CA SER A 53 9.69 2.93 -2.42
C SER A 53 8.82 1.89 -3.12
N LEU A 54 8.20 2.29 -4.22
CA LEU A 54 7.24 1.42 -4.91
C LEU A 54 7.88 0.19 -5.53
N TYR A 55 8.94 0.38 -6.30
CA TYR A 55 9.51 -0.76 -7.02
C TYR A 55 10.13 -1.82 -6.12
N PRO A 56 10.81 -1.47 -5.03
CA PRO A 56 11.22 -2.49 -4.07
C PRO A 56 10.05 -3.21 -3.43
N ALA A 57 8.93 -2.50 -3.18
CA ALA A 57 7.74 -3.12 -2.62
C ALA A 57 7.15 -4.14 -3.61
N LEU A 58 7.06 -3.76 -4.89
CA LEU A 58 6.56 -4.67 -5.91
C LEU A 58 7.42 -5.93 -6.00
N GLN A 59 8.74 -5.74 -5.95
CA GLN A 59 9.65 -6.86 -6.02
C GLN A 59 9.46 -7.78 -4.83
N ARG A 60 9.32 -7.20 -3.64
CA ARG A 60 9.16 -7.97 -2.42
C ARG A 60 7.88 -8.79 -2.42
N ILE A 61 6.75 -8.18 -2.78
CA ILE A 61 5.49 -8.89 -2.76
C ILE A 61 5.35 -9.86 -3.94
N GLU A 62 6.06 -9.60 -5.02
CA GLU A 62 6.09 -10.56 -6.12
C GLU A 62 6.87 -11.81 -5.70
N GLN A 63 7.96 -11.64 -4.97
CA GLN A 63 8.73 -12.76 -4.46
C GLN A 63 7.93 -13.60 -3.48
N ARG A 64 6.99 -13.00 -2.80
CA ARG A 64 6.12 -13.72 -1.88
C ARG A 64 4.97 -14.42 -2.59
N GLY A 65 4.85 -14.22 -3.89
CA GLY A 65 3.80 -14.86 -4.67
C GLY A 65 2.44 -14.18 -4.56
N TRP A 66 2.38 -12.98 -4.01
CA TRP A 66 1.12 -12.27 -3.85
C TRP A 66 0.69 -11.55 -5.12
N ILE A 67 1.64 -11.20 -5.96
CA ILE A 67 1.37 -10.62 -7.27
C ILE A 67 2.28 -11.29 -8.30
N LYS A 68 1.91 -11.17 -9.56
CA LYS A 68 2.73 -11.67 -10.65
C LYS A 68 2.82 -10.59 -11.70
N GLY A 69 3.93 -10.53 -12.42
CA GLY A 69 4.15 -9.54 -13.43
C GLY A 69 4.20 -10.13 -14.82
N ALA A 70 3.77 -9.37 -15.80
CA ALA A 70 3.83 -9.76 -17.20
C ALA A 70 4.07 -8.51 -18.04
N TRP A 71 4.84 -8.66 -19.11
CA TRP A 71 5.12 -7.53 -19.97
C TRP A 71 3.93 -7.23 -20.87
N GLY A 72 3.67 -5.95 -21.08
CA GLY A 72 2.61 -5.50 -21.96
C GLY A 72 2.91 -4.08 -22.43
N LYS A 73 1.93 -3.44 -23.01
CA LYS A 73 2.09 -2.07 -23.48
C LYS A 73 1.18 -1.16 -22.68
N SER A 74 1.73 -0.04 -22.24
CA SER A 74 0.97 0.97 -21.52
C SER A 74 0.21 1.84 -22.51
N ASP A 75 -0.58 2.77 -22.01
CA ASP A 75 -1.36 3.67 -22.83
C ASP A 75 -0.48 4.50 -23.76
N ASN A 76 0.78 4.71 -23.38
CA ASN A 76 1.70 5.47 -24.22
C ASN A 76 2.36 4.58 -25.26
N ASN A 77 1.89 3.37 -25.43
CA ASN A 77 2.46 2.40 -26.37
C ASN A 77 3.89 2.05 -25.98
N ARG A 78 4.23 2.16 -24.69
CA ARG A 78 5.54 1.80 -24.19
C ARG A 78 5.47 0.47 -23.51
N ARG A 79 6.54 -0.29 -23.61
CA ARG A 79 6.63 -1.57 -22.94
C ARG A 79 6.65 -1.35 -21.42
N ALA A 80 5.81 -2.05 -20.70
CA ALA A 80 5.73 -1.92 -19.26
C ALA A 80 5.40 -3.27 -18.65
N ARG A 81 5.83 -3.45 -17.41
CA ARG A 81 5.51 -4.66 -16.68
C ARG A 81 4.21 -4.43 -15.93
N PHE A 82 3.22 -5.26 -16.22
CA PHE A 82 1.92 -5.16 -15.57
C PHE A 82 1.85 -6.20 -14.46
N TYR A 83 1.31 -5.79 -13.33
CA TYR A 83 1.17 -6.67 -12.17
C TYR A 83 -0.28 -7.03 -11.95
N SER A 84 -0.51 -8.26 -11.51
CA SER A 84 -1.84 -8.76 -11.21
C SER A 84 -1.83 -9.45 -9.87
N LEU A 85 -2.95 -9.37 -9.15
CA LEU A 85 -3.07 -10.03 -7.87
C LEU A 85 -3.26 -11.53 -8.09
N THR A 86 -2.55 -12.33 -7.33
CA THR A 86 -2.71 -13.79 -7.38
C THR A 86 -3.79 -14.22 -6.38
N ALA A 87 -4.20 -15.49 -6.44
CA ALA A 87 -5.13 -16.03 -5.45
C ALA A 87 -4.54 -15.93 -4.04
N LEU A 88 -3.24 -16.17 -3.92
CA LEU A 88 -2.55 -16.03 -2.63
C LEU A 88 -2.57 -14.57 -2.19
N GLY A 89 -2.38 -13.65 -3.14
CA GLY A 89 -2.42 -12.22 -2.85
C GLY A 89 -3.79 -11.76 -2.38
N ARG A 90 -4.89 -12.36 -2.90
CA ARG A 90 -6.22 -12.01 -2.44
C ARG A 90 -6.42 -12.43 -0.99
N LYS A 91 -5.91 -13.60 -0.62
CA LYS A 91 -5.99 -14.04 0.76
C LYS A 91 -5.18 -13.11 1.64
N GLN A 92 -4.00 -12.73 1.18
CA GLN A 92 -3.13 -11.85 1.96
C GLN A 92 -3.75 -10.47 2.10
N LEU A 93 -4.42 -9.98 1.09
CA LEU A 93 -5.10 -8.69 1.16
C LEU A 93 -6.15 -8.70 2.28
N THR A 94 -6.93 -9.78 2.38
CA THR A 94 -7.94 -9.88 3.43
C THR A 94 -7.29 -9.84 4.81
N ILE A 95 -6.19 -10.58 4.99
CA ILE A 95 -5.47 -10.63 6.26
C ILE A 95 -4.92 -9.25 6.62
N GLU A 96 -4.29 -8.59 5.66
CA GLU A 96 -3.67 -7.30 5.91
C GLU A 96 -4.73 -6.21 6.14
N ALA A 97 -5.84 -6.27 5.43
CA ALA A 97 -6.89 -5.29 5.60
C ALA A 97 -7.53 -5.43 6.98
N ASP A 98 -7.75 -6.66 7.45
CA ASP A 98 -8.30 -6.89 8.77
C ASP A 98 -7.35 -6.40 9.85
N ARG A 99 -6.06 -6.65 9.67
CA ARG A 99 -5.04 -6.21 10.63
C ARG A 99 -5.02 -4.68 10.69
N TRP A 100 -5.08 -4.05 9.53
CA TRP A 100 -5.06 -2.60 9.45
C TRP A 100 -6.31 -1.99 10.10
N ASN A 101 -7.48 -2.57 9.85
CA ASN A 101 -8.72 -2.07 10.43
C ASN A 101 -8.68 -2.16 11.97
N ARG A 102 -8.15 -3.25 12.50
CA ARG A 102 -8.03 -3.39 13.95
C ARG A 102 -7.05 -2.37 14.53
N LEU A 103 -5.97 -2.11 13.80
CA LEU A 103 -4.99 -1.13 14.25
C LEU A 103 -5.60 0.27 14.26
N VAL A 104 -6.34 0.62 13.21
CA VAL A 104 -6.99 1.93 13.13
C VAL A 104 -7.97 2.11 14.28
N GLU A 105 -8.76 1.09 14.57
CA GLU A 105 -9.71 1.17 15.68
C GLU A 105 -9.00 1.34 17.01
N SER A 106 -7.91 0.62 17.20
CA SER A 106 -7.14 0.72 18.44
C SER A 106 -6.53 2.10 18.60
N ILE A 107 -5.96 2.62 17.51
CA ILE A 107 -5.35 3.95 17.55
C ILE A 107 -6.42 5.01 17.81
N ALA A 108 -7.59 4.86 17.20
CA ALA A 108 -8.67 5.82 17.38
C ALA A 108 -9.11 5.89 18.85
N ARG A 109 -9.14 4.75 19.52
CA ARG A 109 -9.48 4.76 20.95
C ARG A 109 -8.46 5.52 21.76
N VAL A 110 -7.19 5.33 21.46
CA VAL A 110 -6.13 6.02 22.18
C VAL A 110 -6.20 7.52 21.91
N MET A 111 -6.50 7.89 20.66
CA MET A 111 -6.52 9.29 20.27
C MET A 111 -7.77 10.04 20.73
N GLU A 112 -8.77 9.34 21.18
CA GLU A 112 -10.02 9.97 21.56
C GLU A 112 -9.82 10.82 22.83
N PRO A 113 -10.02 12.11 22.74
CA PRO A 113 -9.77 12.99 23.88
C PRO A 113 -10.85 12.86 24.93
N GLY A 114 -10.47 12.97 26.16
CA GLY A 114 -11.44 12.96 27.23
C GLY A 114 -11.97 11.61 27.63
N HIS A 115 -11.52 10.57 26.96
CA HIS A 115 -11.99 9.27 27.32
C HIS A 115 -11.04 8.74 28.36
N THR A 116 -11.04 9.32 29.46
CA THR A 116 -10.21 8.90 30.50
C THR A 116 -11.00 8.00 31.36
N PRO A 117 -10.55 6.88 31.62
CA PRO A 117 -11.21 6.02 32.50
C PRO A 117 -11.11 6.63 33.83
N GLU A 118 -11.95 7.27 34.11
CA GLU A 118 -11.95 7.98 35.36
C GLU A 118 -11.95 7.12 36.30
N ASN A 119 -12.43 6.49 35.93
CA ASN A 119 -12.32 5.38 36.43
C ASN A 119 -10.92 5.06 36.51
N ALA A 120 -10.16 5.56 35.88
CA ALA A 120 -8.80 5.20 36.03
C ALA A 120 -8.25 5.87 37.22
#